data_a862d62568a7df8833c9f343e6eed75d
#
_entry.id   a862d62568a7df8833c9f343e6eed75d
#
_cell.length_a   1.000
_cell.length_b   1.000
_cell.length_c   1.000
_cell.angle_alpha   90.00
_cell.angle_beta   90.00
_cell.angle_gamma   90.00
#
_symmetry.space_group_name_H-M   'P 1'
#
loop_
_entity.id
_entity.type
_entity.pdbx_description
1 polymer ?
#
loop_
_entity_poly.entity_id
_entity_poly.type
_entity_poly.pdbx_seq_one_letter_code
_entity_poly.pdbx_strand_id
1 'polypeptide(L)'
;MGSSVTEFLTPKVIHVEEIASTHAKVVLEPLERGFGHTLGNALRRILLSSMPGSAITEVEIAGVEHEYSTIEGIREDVMDILLNLKGVAIVMPGRDEAVITLKKKGPCIVTAADIQLDQDMEIKNPEHVIATLSAKAEIDMKITVSHGRGYSTAESRLSVDDETRAIGKLQLDATFSPVLRVSYNVESARVEQRTDLDKLVLDLETNGTLDPEEAIRRAATILQQQLAAFVDLQSEAVAEPVEEEEEVDPMLLRPVDDLELTVRSANCLKAESIYYIGDLVQRTEVELLKTPNLGKKSLTEIKDVLASRGLHLGMRLDNWPPSSLKNDDRVLHR
;
A
#
# COMPACT_ATOMS: atom_id res chain seq x y z
N MET A 1 12.08 39.81 -12.73
CA MET A 1 12.46 38.53 -13.36
C MET A 1 11.24 38.08 -14.14
N GLY A 2 11.28 38.13 -15.47
CA GLY A 2 10.13 37.75 -16.30
C GLY A 2 9.95 36.22 -16.26
N SER A 3 8.83 35.74 -15.77
CA SER A 3 8.44 34.36 -15.94
C SER A 3 8.28 34.09 -17.44
N SER A 4 8.92 33.04 -17.92
CA SER A 4 8.78 32.56 -19.28
C SER A 4 7.30 32.30 -19.58
N VAL A 5 6.77 32.80 -20.68
CA VAL A 5 5.37 32.64 -21.11
C VAL A 5 4.98 31.16 -21.31
N THR A 6 5.94 30.25 -21.24
CA THR A 6 5.80 28.80 -21.42
C THR A 6 5.75 28.00 -20.10
N GLU A 7 5.92 28.67 -18.97
CA GLU A 7 5.92 27.98 -17.66
C GLU A 7 4.50 28.00 -17.08
N PHE A 8 3.90 26.80 -16.89
CA PHE A 8 2.59 26.67 -16.27
C PHE A 8 2.65 27.09 -14.80
N LEU A 9 1.65 27.85 -14.37
CA LEU A 9 1.48 28.19 -12.97
C LEU A 9 1.09 26.93 -12.19
N THR A 10 1.94 26.55 -11.25
CA THR A 10 1.60 25.50 -10.28
C THR A 10 0.95 26.11 -9.06
N PRO A 11 -0.16 25.54 -8.56
CA PRO A 11 -0.82 26.02 -7.35
C PRO A 11 0.15 25.92 -6.16
N LYS A 12 0.33 27.03 -5.44
CA LYS A 12 1.25 27.10 -4.29
C LYS A 12 0.54 27.05 -2.95
N VAL A 13 -0.76 27.29 -2.96
CA VAL A 13 -1.55 27.44 -1.74
C VAL A 13 -2.77 26.52 -1.79
N ILE A 14 -2.87 25.67 -0.81
CA ILE A 14 -4.05 24.86 -0.53
C ILE A 14 -4.63 25.41 0.78
N HIS A 15 -5.83 25.97 0.71
CA HIS A 15 -6.58 26.37 1.89
C HIS A 15 -7.59 25.29 2.23
N VAL A 16 -7.48 24.73 3.42
CA VAL A 16 -8.46 23.80 3.96
C VAL A 16 -9.30 24.55 4.97
N GLU A 17 -10.58 24.69 4.71
CA GLU A 17 -11.57 25.24 5.62
C GLU A 17 -12.37 24.07 6.22
N GLU A 18 -12.05 23.69 7.44
CA GLU A 18 -12.80 22.67 8.18
C GLU A 18 -14.14 23.26 8.64
N ILE A 19 -15.24 22.75 8.09
CA ILE A 19 -16.60 23.12 8.49
C ILE A 19 -17.03 22.26 9.67
N ALA A 20 -16.68 20.97 9.64
CA ALA A 20 -16.89 19.99 10.70
C ALA A 20 -15.80 18.92 10.60
N SER A 21 -15.66 18.07 11.62
CA SER A 21 -14.68 16.97 11.62
C SER A 21 -14.81 16.00 10.44
N THR A 22 -15.98 15.93 9.82
CA THR A 22 -16.28 15.08 8.66
C THR A 22 -16.52 15.87 7.37
N HIS A 23 -16.46 17.20 7.42
CA HIS A 23 -16.82 18.07 6.31
C HIS A 23 -15.79 19.18 6.14
N ALA A 24 -15.12 19.20 5.01
CA ALA A 24 -14.15 20.24 4.69
C ALA A 24 -14.35 20.80 3.26
N LYS A 25 -14.00 22.08 3.14
CA LYS A 25 -13.93 22.77 1.87
C LYS A 25 -12.47 23.07 1.56
N VAL A 26 -12.00 22.58 0.44
CA VAL A 26 -10.60 22.72 0.03
C VAL A 26 -10.53 23.60 -1.21
N VAL A 27 -9.73 24.64 -1.09
CA VAL A 27 -9.52 25.64 -2.15
C VAL A 27 -8.11 25.50 -2.70
N LEU A 28 -8.01 25.33 -4.02
CA LEU A 28 -6.76 25.22 -4.75
C LEU A 28 -6.68 26.36 -5.77
N GLU A 29 -5.73 27.25 -5.60
CA GLU A 29 -5.49 28.41 -6.48
C GLU A 29 -4.00 28.83 -6.48
N PRO A 30 -3.49 29.47 -7.53
CA PRO A 30 -4.11 29.63 -8.85
C PRO A 30 -3.88 28.42 -9.76
N LEU A 31 -4.81 28.15 -10.65
CA LEU A 31 -4.69 27.14 -11.70
C LEU A 31 -4.76 27.84 -13.08
N GLU A 32 -4.11 27.29 -14.08
CA GLU A 32 -4.28 27.75 -15.46
C GLU A 32 -5.72 27.44 -15.93
N ARG A 33 -6.21 28.27 -16.84
CA ARG A 33 -7.59 28.18 -17.36
C ARG A 33 -7.93 26.78 -17.89
N GLY A 34 -9.02 26.21 -17.40
CA GLY A 34 -9.51 24.88 -17.75
C GLY A 34 -9.02 23.75 -16.84
N PHE A 35 -7.88 23.94 -16.13
CA PHE A 35 -7.37 22.93 -15.21
C PHE A 35 -8.27 22.72 -13.98
N GLY A 36 -9.00 23.76 -13.55
CA GLY A 36 -9.97 23.65 -12.48
C GLY A 36 -11.01 22.54 -12.73
N HIS A 37 -11.60 22.53 -13.92
CA HIS A 37 -12.56 21.48 -14.30
C HIS A 37 -11.92 20.11 -14.51
N THR A 38 -10.74 20.06 -15.11
CA THR A 38 -10.02 18.80 -15.35
C THR A 38 -9.65 18.11 -14.04
N LEU A 39 -9.01 18.84 -13.12
CA LEU A 39 -8.59 18.31 -11.83
C LEU A 39 -9.79 18.07 -10.91
N GLY A 40 -10.77 18.98 -10.88
CA GLY A 40 -11.95 18.83 -10.05
C GLY A 40 -12.76 17.58 -10.40
N ASN A 41 -12.97 17.32 -11.71
CA ASN A 41 -13.67 16.12 -12.15
C ASN A 41 -12.86 14.84 -11.87
N ALA A 42 -11.55 14.84 -12.14
CA ALA A 42 -10.69 13.70 -11.88
C ALA A 42 -10.65 13.35 -10.39
N LEU A 43 -10.39 14.32 -9.52
CA LEU A 43 -10.36 14.14 -8.07
C LEU A 43 -11.72 13.68 -7.52
N ARG A 44 -12.82 14.30 -7.96
CA ARG A 44 -14.18 13.87 -7.57
C ARG A 44 -14.42 12.40 -7.89
N ARG A 45 -14.06 11.94 -9.08
CA ARG A 45 -14.24 10.55 -9.48
C ARG A 45 -13.40 9.59 -8.64
N ILE A 46 -12.14 9.93 -8.39
CA ILE A 46 -11.24 9.11 -7.58
C ILE A 46 -11.73 9.05 -6.13
N LEU A 47 -12.13 10.17 -5.55
CA LEU A 47 -12.67 10.26 -4.19
C LEU A 47 -13.90 9.36 -3.99
N LEU A 48 -14.80 9.30 -4.97
CA LEU A 48 -16.02 8.49 -4.86
C LEU A 48 -15.79 7.00 -5.16
N SER A 49 -14.85 6.64 -6.05
CA SER A 49 -14.73 5.27 -6.55
C SER A 49 -13.51 4.50 -6.04
N SER A 50 -12.46 5.19 -5.60
CA SER A 50 -11.14 4.55 -5.42
C SER A 50 -10.62 4.59 -3.99
N MET A 51 -11.31 5.28 -3.08
CA MET A 51 -10.91 5.33 -1.67
C MET A 51 -11.12 3.97 -1.01
N PRO A 52 -10.12 3.43 -0.33
CA PRO A 52 -10.25 2.21 0.46
C PRO A 52 -10.99 2.50 1.77
N GLY A 53 -11.73 1.51 2.24
CA GLY A 53 -12.42 1.56 3.53
C GLY A 53 -12.90 0.19 3.95
N SER A 54 -13.55 0.12 5.12
CA SER A 54 -14.09 -1.10 5.69
C SER A 54 -15.62 -1.03 5.72
N ALA A 55 -16.27 -2.15 5.46
CA ALA A 55 -17.72 -2.24 5.50
C ALA A 55 -18.17 -3.62 5.98
N ILE A 56 -19.39 -3.69 6.53
CA ILE A 56 -20.04 -4.93 6.91
C ILE A 56 -20.47 -5.65 5.61
N THR A 57 -20.05 -6.90 5.45
CA THR A 57 -20.29 -7.72 4.27
C THR A 57 -21.24 -8.87 4.53
N GLU A 58 -21.18 -9.47 5.72
CA GLU A 58 -22.02 -10.58 6.12
C GLU A 58 -22.51 -10.41 7.56
N VAL A 59 -23.70 -10.89 7.83
CA VAL A 59 -24.28 -10.92 9.18
C VAL A 59 -24.95 -12.28 9.41
N GLU A 60 -24.71 -12.87 10.57
CA GLU A 60 -25.36 -14.07 11.05
C GLU A 60 -26.13 -13.69 12.32
N ILE A 61 -27.47 -13.81 12.29
CA ILE A 61 -28.34 -13.48 13.42
C ILE A 61 -28.92 -14.78 13.99
N ALA A 62 -28.82 -14.99 15.28
CA ALA A 62 -29.34 -16.20 15.92
C ALA A 62 -30.86 -16.34 15.72
N GLY A 63 -31.29 -17.46 15.14
CA GLY A 63 -32.71 -17.75 14.89
C GLY A 63 -33.27 -17.11 13.61
N VAL A 64 -32.42 -16.54 12.74
CA VAL A 64 -32.79 -15.97 11.44
C VAL A 64 -32.17 -16.76 10.32
N GLU A 65 -32.97 -17.22 9.37
CA GLU A 65 -32.51 -18.01 8.20
C GLU A 65 -32.48 -17.18 6.90
N HIS A 66 -33.28 -16.11 6.81
CA HIS A 66 -33.36 -15.26 5.62
C HIS A 66 -33.74 -13.81 5.98
N GLU A 67 -33.47 -12.89 5.08
CA GLU A 67 -33.62 -11.45 5.26
C GLU A 67 -35.07 -10.94 5.42
N TYR A 68 -36.05 -11.72 4.97
CA TYR A 68 -37.49 -11.37 5.04
C TYR A 68 -38.16 -11.87 6.33
N SER A 69 -37.39 -12.25 7.34
CA SER A 69 -37.94 -12.67 8.64
C SER A 69 -38.11 -11.50 9.59
N THR A 70 -38.91 -11.74 10.62
CA THR A 70 -39.09 -10.83 11.76
C THR A 70 -38.64 -11.53 13.04
N ILE A 71 -38.05 -10.76 13.97
CA ILE A 71 -37.59 -11.30 15.25
C ILE A 71 -38.58 -10.87 16.32
N GLU A 72 -39.08 -11.84 17.13
CA GLU A 72 -40.06 -11.56 18.16
C GLU A 72 -39.50 -10.59 19.21
N GLY A 73 -40.25 -9.48 19.41
CA GLY A 73 -39.89 -8.45 20.39
C GLY A 73 -38.86 -7.43 19.90
N ILE A 74 -38.45 -7.46 18.64
CA ILE A 74 -37.69 -6.38 18.00
C ILE A 74 -38.66 -5.58 17.12
N ARG A 75 -38.56 -4.25 17.13
CA ARG A 75 -39.43 -3.38 16.41
C ARG A 75 -39.19 -3.39 14.92
N GLU A 76 -37.92 -3.39 14.53
CA GLU A 76 -37.43 -3.40 13.16
C GLU A 76 -37.46 -4.84 12.62
N ASP A 77 -37.75 -5.03 11.35
CA ASP A 77 -37.54 -6.31 10.68
C ASP A 77 -36.06 -6.57 10.35
N VAL A 78 -35.74 -7.79 9.92
CA VAL A 78 -34.36 -8.15 9.64
C VAL A 78 -33.78 -7.28 8.51
N MET A 79 -34.58 -6.96 7.49
CA MET A 79 -34.15 -6.09 6.38
C MET A 79 -33.77 -4.69 6.87
N ASP A 80 -34.57 -4.10 7.76
CA ASP A 80 -34.28 -2.78 8.35
C ASP A 80 -32.98 -2.84 9.20
N ILE A 81 -32.79 -3.92 9.98
CA ILE A 81 -31.56 -4.12 10.74
C ILE A 81 -30.33 -4.18 9.83
N LEU A 82 -30.42 -4.93 8.71
CA LEU A 82 -29.33 -5.02 7.74
C LEU A 82 -29.01 -3.66 7.09
N LEU A 83 -30.04 -2.87 6.75
CA LEU A 83 -29.89 -1.52 6.22
C LEU A 83 -29.26 -0.58 7.24
N ASN A 84 -29.64 -0.69 8.51
CA ASN A 84 -29.04 0.09 9.60
C ASN A 84 -27.56 -0.30 9.81
N LEU A 85 -27.22 -1.59 9.77
CA LEU A 85 -25.85 -2.07 9.87
C LEU A 85 -24.95 -1.53 8.74
N LYS A 86 -25.49 -1.37 7.55
CA LYS A 86 -24.78 -0.77 6.41
C LYS A 86 -24.34 0.68 6.69
N GLY A 87 -25.02 1.39 7.58
CA GLY A 87 -24.68 2.76 7.98
C GLY A 87 -23.58 2.86 9.04
N VAL A 88 -23.09 1.75 9.59
CA VAL A 88 -22.05 1.77 10.63
C VAL A 88 -20.69 2.08 10.02
N ALA A 89 -20.03 3.12 10.52
CA ALA A 89 -18.71 3.58 10.06
C ALA A 89 -17.60 2.93 10.89
N ILE A 90 -16.93 1.93 10.32
CA ILE A 90 -15.92 1.11 11.00
C ILE A 90 -14.52 1.40 10.43
N VAL A 91 -13.55 1.60 11.32
CA VAL A 91 -12.12 1.68 11.00
C VAL A 91 -11.48 0.34 11.41
N MET A 92 -10.85 -0.33 10.45
CA MET A 92 -10.15 -1.61 10.64
C MET A 92 -8.77 -1.54 9.97
N PRO A 93 -7.72 -1.11 10.67
CA PRO A 93 -6.39 -1.02 10.11
C PRO A 93 -5.70 -2.40 10.04
N GLY A 94 -4.98 -2.66 8.95
CA GLY A 94 -4.02 -3.77 8.87
C GLY A 94 -4.61 -5.18 8.75
N ARG A 95 -5.93 -5.32 8.51
CA ARG A 95 -6.59 -6.61 8.29
C ARG A 95 -7.51 -6.52 7.08
N ASP A 96 -7.63 -7.62 6.35
CA ASP A 96 -8.55 -7.71 5.22
C ASP A 96 -9.96 -8.07 5.66
N GLU A 97 -10.10 -8.86 6.74
CA GLU A 97 -11.37 -9.32 7.28
C GLU A 97 -11.31 -9.49 8.80
N ALA A 98 -12.43 -9.21 9.47
CA ALA A 98 -12.60 -9.46 10.91
C ALA A 98 -14.06 -9.83 11.22
N VAL A 99 -14.25 -10.67 12.24
CA VAL A 99 -15.56 -11.05 12.74
C VAL A 99 -15.77 -10.45 14.13
N ILE A 100 -16.80 -9.61 14.24
CA ILE A 100 -17.19 -8.94 15.48
C ILE A 100 -18.57 -9.44 15.94
N THR A 101 -18.90 -9.26 17.19
CA THR A 101 -20.15 -9.76 17.77
C THR A 101 -20.96 -8.65 18.43
N LEU A 102 -22.28 -8.77 18.36
CA LEU A 102 -23.19 -7.92 19.10
C LEU A 102 -24.18 -8.77 19.87
N LYS A 103 -24.21 -8.62 21.20
CA LYS A 103 -25.15 -9.32 22.09
C LYS A 103 -25.78 -8.34 23.05
N LYS A 104 -27.12 -8.23 23.00
CA LYS A 104 -27.86 -7.34 23.91
C LYS A 104 -29.25 -7.88 24.24
N LYS A 105 -29.67 -7.62 25.48
CA LYS A 105 -31.01 -7.97 25.99
C LYS A 105 -31.80 -6.71 26.28
N GLY A 106 -33.08 -6.70 25.87
CA GLY A 106 -33.97 -5.58 26.04
C GLY A 106 -34.50 -5.41 27.50
N PRO A 107 -35.22 -4.32 27.78
CA PRO A 107 -35.65 -3.28 26.84
C PRO A 107 -34.58 -2.20 26.63
N CYS A 108 -34.16 -1.96 25.39
CA CYS A 108 -33.16 -0.95 25.09
C CYS A 108 -33.11 -0.64 23.58
N ILE A 109 -32.48 0.47 23.24
CA ILE A 109 -32.07 0.78 21.87
C ILE A 109 -30.67 0.20 21.67
N VAL A 110 -30.49 -0.59 20.65
CA VAL A 110 -29.19 -1.13 20.24
C VAL A 110 -28.53 -0.13 19.31
N THR A 111 -27.34 0.29 19.66
CA THR A 111 -26.55 1.25 18.87
C THR A 111 -25.24 0.61 18.42
N ALA A 112 -24.54 1.26 17.52
CA ALA A 112 -23.23 0.80 17.04
C ALA A 112 -22.20 0.68 18.19
N ALA A 113 -22.34 1.48 19.27
CA ALA A 113 -21.50 1.36 20.47
C ALA A 113 -21.60 0.00 21.21
N ASP A 114 -22.67 -0.75 20.99
CA ASP A 114 -22.90 -2.05 21.63
C ASP A 114 -22.17 -3.20 20.94
N ILE A 115 -21.57 -2.93 19.78
CA ILE A 115 -20.76 -3.91 19.04
C ILE A 115 -19.46 -4.18 19.80
N GLN A 116 -19.17 -5.44 20.06
CA GLN A 116 -17.91 -5.85 20.69
C GLN A 116 -16.81 -5.85 19.62
N LEU A 117 -15.90 -4.88 19.72
CA LEU A 117 -14.80 -4.69 18.79
C LEU A 117 -13.54 -5.41 19.25
N ASP A 118 -12.70 -5.80 18.32
CA ASP A 118 -11.31 -6.16 18.57
C ASP A 118 -10.46 -4.93 18.92
N GLN A 119 -9.26 -5.15 19.51
CA GLN A 119 -8.41 -4.07 20.05
C GLN A 119 -8.00 -3.01 19.03
N ASP A 120 -7.96 -3.36 17.74
CA ASP A 120 -7.50 -2.46 16.68
C ASP A 120 -8.63 -1.82 15.87
N MET A 121 -9.90 -2.05 16.27
CA MET A 121 -11.06 -1.55 15.53
C MET A 121 -11.71 -0.39 16.26
N GLU A 122 -12.26 0.57 15.50
CA GLU A 122 -12.96 1.73 16.03
C GLU A 122 -14.24 2.01 15.23
N ILE A 123 -15.32 2.38 15.92
CA ILE A 123 -16.55 2.87 15.29
C ILE A 123 -16.60 4.39 15.45
N LYS A 124 -16.76 5.10 14.33
CA LYS A 124 -16.79 6.57 14.29
C LYS A 124 -18.17 7.17 14.55
N ASN A 125 -19.23 6.39 14.37
CA ASN A 125 -20.62 6.81 14.65
C ASN A 125 -21.29 5.91 15.70
N PRO A 126 -20.83 5.91 16.96
CA PRO A 126 -21.29 5.00 18.02
C PRO A 126 -22.80 5.19 18.36
N GLU A 127 -23.36 6.34 18.11
CA GLU A 127 -24.78 6.65 18.36
C GLU A 127 -25.74 6.12 17.28
N HIS A 128 -25.20 5.55 16.19
CA HIS A 128 -26.00 5.02 15.09
C HIS A 128 -26.90 3.88 15.59
N VAL A 129 -28.22 4.01 15.41
CA VAL A 129 -29.22 3.06 15.88
C VAL A 129 -29.27 1.86 14.92
N ILE A 130 -29.19 0.65 15.48
CA ILE A 130 -29.27 -0.62 14.73
C ILE A 130 -30.66 -1.22 14.87
N ALA A 131 -31.16 -1.36 16.12
CA ALA A 131 -32.45 -1.99 16.43
C ALA A 131 -33.01 -1.50 17.76
N THR A 132 -34.33 -1.68 17.96
CA THR A 132 -35.01 -1.36 19.20
C THR A 132 -35.62 -2.60 19.81
N LEU A 133 -35.13 -3.00 21.00
CA LEU A 133 -35.54 -4.20 21.72
C LEU A 133 -36.65 -3.90 22.74
N SER A 134 -37.67 -4.73 22.77
CA SER A 134 -38.68 -4.74 23.84
C SER A 134 -38.25 -5.57 25.06
N ALA A 135 -39.04 -5.57 26.13
CA ALA A 135 -38.66 -6.09 27.46
C ALA A 135 -38.22 -7.56 27.53
N LYS A 136 -38.51 -8.38 26.53
CA LYS A 136 -38.15 -9.82 26.51
C LYS A 136 -37.30 -10.20 25.31
N ALA A 137 -36.94 -9.24 24.47
CA ALA A 137 -36.16 -9.49 23.28
C ALA A 137 -34.68 -9.62 23.60
N GLU A 138 -34.03 -10.51 22.89
CA GLU A 138 -32.56 -10.66 22.87
C GLU A 138 -32.10 -10.67 21.43
N ILE A 139 -31.00 -9.99 21.15
CA ILE A 139 -30.33 -10.03 19.88
C ILE A 139 -28.90 -10.56 20.05
N ASP A 140 -28.55 -11.56 19.25
CA ASP A 140 -27.20 -12.13 19.19
C ASP A 140 -26.83 -12.25 17.71
N MET A 141 -25.80 -11.51 17.31
CA MET A 141 -25.34 -11.52 15.91
C MET A 141 -23.84 -11.55 15.81
N LYS A 142 -23.36 -12.22 14.77
CA LYS A 142 -21.97 -12.17 14.30
C LYS A 142 -21.94 -11.34 13.03
N ILE A 143 -21.02 -10.43 12.97
CA ILE A 143 -20.90 -9.43 11.90
C ILE A 143 -19.52 -9.59 11.29
N THR A 144 -19.45 -9.87 9.99
CA THR A 144 -18.19 -9.93 9.24
C THR A 144 -17.95 -8.58 8.59
N VAL A 145 -16.80 -8.00 8.87
CA VAL A 145 -16.32 -6.73 8.31
C VAL A 145 -15.18 -7.04 7.37
N SER A 146 -15.25 -6.54 6.14
CA SER A 146 -14.19 -6.71 5.14
C SER A 146 -13.63 -5.37 4.70
N HIS A 147 -12.39 -5.37 4.21
CA HIS A 147 -11.74 -4.21 3.62
C HIS A 147 -11.90 -4.23 2.10
N GLY A 148 -12.15 -3.07 1.49
CA GLY A 148 -12.36 -3.01 0.05
C GLY A 148 -12.36 -1.59 -0.51
N ARG A 149 -12.84 -1.44 -1.75
CA ARG A 149 -12.95 -0.14 -2.43
C ARG A 149 -14.28 -0.03 -3.19
N GLY A 150 -14.84 1.17 -3.18
CA GLY A 150 -16.05 1.49 -3.93
C GLY A 150 -17.29 0.76 -3.42
N TYR A 151 -18.13 0.29 -4.32
CA TYR A 151 -19.36 -0.45 -4.03
C TYR A 151 -19.26 -1.88 -4.56
N SER A 152 -19.57 -2.85 -3.73
CA SER A 152 -19.58 -4.27 -4.09
C SER A 152 -20.93 -4.87 -3.72
N THR A 153 -21.64 -5.43 -4.71
CA THR A 153 -22.90 -6.13 -4.48
C THR A 153 -22.65 -7.48 -3.81
N ALA A 154 -23.62 -7.97 -3.05
CA ALA A 154 -23.59 -9.31 -2.46
C ALA A 154 -23.37 -10.38 -3.55
N GLU A 155 -24.05 -10.26 -4.69
CA GLU A 155 -23.93 -11.20 -5.81
C GLU A 155 -22.52 -11.24 -6.42
N SER A 156 -21.82 -10.10 -6.52
CA SER A 156 -20.47 -10.04 -7.10
C SER A 156 -19.40 -10.70 -6.24
N ARG A 157 -19.69 -10.89 -4.94
CA ARG A 157 -18.79 -11.55 -3.98
C ARG A 157 -19.04 -13.05 -3.87
N LEU A 158 -20.13 -13.53 -4.43
CA LEU A 158 -20.40 -14.96 -4.51
C LEU A 158 -19.42 -15.57 -5.52
N SER A 159 -18.48 -16.36 -5.04
CA SER A 159 -17.66 -17.22 -5.89
C SER A 159 -18.51 -18.37 -6.42
N VAL A 160 -18.19 -18.83 -7.64
CA VAL A 160 -18.88 -19.94 -8.32
C VAL A 160 -18.85 -21.25 -7.51
N ASP A 161 -17.94 -21.35 -6.53
CA ASP A 161 -17.74 -22.51 -5.65
C ASP A 161 -18.62 -22.51 -4.39
N ASP A 162 -19.42 -21.47 -4.14
CA ASP A 162 -20.23 -21.31 -2.93
C ASP A 162 -21.62 -22.01 -3.04
N GLU A 163 -21.67 -23.17 -3.70
CA GLU A 163 -22.90 -24.02 -3.72
C GLU A 163 -23.28 -24.56 -2.33
N THR A 164 -22.38 -24.42 -1.32
CA THR A 164 -22.64 -24.82 0.07
C THR A 164 -22.78 -23.61 0.99
N ARG A 165 -23.76 -22.76 0.72
CA ARG A 165 -24.11 -21.68 1.66
C ARG A 165 -24.47 -22.26 3.03
N ALA A 166 -23.79 -21.83 4.08
CA ALA A 166 -24.26 -22.06 5.42
C ALA A 166 -25.58 -21.32 5.60
N ILE A 167 -26.65 -22.05 5.89
CA ILE A 167 -27.98 -21.50 6.18
C ILE A 167 -27.86 -20.50 7.33
N GLY A 168 -28.48 -19.32 7.19
CA GLY A 168 -28.46 -18.26 8.21
C GLY A 168 -27.37 -17.17 8.05
N LYS A 169 -26.50 -17.26 7.02
CA LYS A 169 -25.59 -16.17 6.65
C LYS A 169 -26.26 -15.20 5.69
N LEU A 170 -26.51 -13.98 6.16
CA LEU A 170 -27.13 -12.90 5.41
C LEU A 170 -26.03 -12.02 4.81
N GLN A 171 -26.03 -11.87 3.50
CA GLN A 171 -25.05 -11.03 2.81
C GLN A 171 -25.60 -9.64 2.54
N LEU A 172 -24.77 -8.62 2.76
CA LEU A 172 -25.09 -7.22 2.52
C LEU A 172 -24.29 -6.68 1.35
N ASP A 173 -24.92 -5.80 0.57
CA ASP A 173 -24.16 -4.94 -0.34
C ASP A 173 -23.25 -4.01 0.46
N ALA A 174 -21.96 -4.02 0.17
CA ALA A 174 -20.96 -3.26 0.89
C ALA A 174 -20.60 -1.96 0.17
N THR A 175 -20.69 -0.85 0.88
CA THR A 175 -20.17 0.46 0.46
C THR A 175 -18.89 0.72 1.24
N PHE A 176 -17.75 0.46 0.61
CA PHE A 176 -16.43 0.62 1.24
C PHE A 176 -15.95 2.08 1.24
N SER A 177 -16.50 2.94 0.36
CA SER A 177 -16.05 4.32 0.26
C SER A 177 -16.30 5.09 1.56
N PRO A 178 -15.26 5.69 2.18
CA PRO A 178 -15.44 6.57 3.33
C PRO A 178 -16.02 7.92 2.94
N VAL A 179 -16.07 8.23 1.65
CA VAL A 179 -16.53 9.52 1.11
C VAL A 179 -18.02 9.42 0.77
N LEU A 180 -18.83 10.26 1.43
CA LEU A 180 -20.28 10.32 1.25
C LEU A 180 -20.68 11.26 0.12
N ARG A 181 -20.07 12.45 0.07
CA ARG A 181 -20.40 13.48 -0.91
C ARG A 181 -19.16 14.24 -1.35
N VAL A 182 -19.05 14.47 -2.64
CA VAL A 182 -18.05 15.37 -3.23
C VAL A 182 -18.73 16.26 -4.24
N SER A 183 -18.57 17.56 -4.07
CA SER A 183 -18.89 18.54 -5.09
C SER A 183 -17.68 19.41 -5.39
N TYR A 184 -17.58 19.94 -6.59
CA TYR A 184 -16.58 20.91 -6.92
C TYR A 184 -17.18 22.09 -7.69
N ASN A 185 -16.61 23.26 -7.48
CA ASN A 185 -16.92 24.47 -8.21
C ASN A 185 -15.63 25.11 -8.70
N VAL A 186 -15.69 25.76 -9.88
CA VAL A 186 -14.57 26.48 -10.45
C VAL A 186 -14.95 27.96 -10.52
N GLU A 187 -14.17 28.77 -9.83
CA GLU A 187 -14.31 30.22 -9.77
C GLU A 187 -13.12 30.86 -10.50
N SER A 188 -13.27 32.14 -10.89
CA SER A 188 -12.17 32.91 -11.46
C SER A 188 -11.20 33.33 -10.36
N ALA A 189 -9.91 33.06 -10.56
CA ALA A 189 -8.83 33.58 -9.71
C ALA A 189 -8.13 34.76 -10.38
N ARG A 190 -7.63 35.68 -9.55
CA ARG A 190 -6.82 36.81 -10.00
C ARG A 190 -5.45 36.76 -9.33
N VAL A 191 -4.42 36.74 -10.15
CA VAL A 191 -3.04 36.91 -9.68
C VAL A 191 -2.41 38.09 -10.44
N GLU A 192 -2.14 39.17 -9.71
CA GLU A 192 -1.63 40.42 -10.27
C GLU A 192 -2.50 40.98 -11.40
N GLN A 193 -2.01 40.93 -12.64
CA GLN A 193 -2.72 41.39 -13.83
C GLN A 193 -3.48 40.29 -14.57
N ARG A 194 -3.26 39.04 -14.23
CA ARG A 194 -3.96 37.90 -14.82
C ARG A 194 -5.29 37.65 -14.10
N THR A 195 -6.38 37.67 -14.84
CA THR A 195 -7.75 37.46 -14.37
C THR A 195 -8.39 36.22 -14.99
N ASP A 196 -7.65 35.49 -15.80
CA ASP A 196 -8.07 34.35 -16.60
C ASP A 196 -7.73 33.00 -15.95
N LEU A 197 -7.39 33.02 -14.65
CA LEU A 197 -6.99 31.83 -13.89
C LEU A 197 -8.20 31.18 -13.22
N ASP A 198 -8.10 29.88 -13.00
CA ASP A 198 -9.11 29.10 -12.28
C ASP A 198 -8.76 28.99 -10.79
N LYS A 199 -9.80 28.99 -9.97
CA LYS A 199 -9.80 28.62 -8.54
C LYS A 199 -10.73 27.43 -8.38
N LEU A 200 -10.16 26.30 -8.01
CA LEU A 200 -10.90 25.08 -7.72
C LEU A 200 -11.31 25.04 -6.25
N VAL A 201 -12.60 24.89 -6.02
CA VAL A 201 -13.19 24.71 -4.72
C VAL A 201 -13.80 23.33 -4.65
N LEU A 202 -13.26 22.47 -3.78
CA LEU A 202 -13.77 21.12 -3.49
C LEU A 202 -14.51 21.13 -2.17
N ASP A 203 -15.72 20.60 -2.15
CA ASP A 203 -16.56 20.43 -0.95
C ASP A 203 -16.71 18.92 -0.73
N LEU A 204 -16.20 18.42 0.40
CA LEU A 204 -16.04 17.01 0.69
C LEU A 204 -16.63 16.65 2.04
N GLU A 205 -17.46 15.62 2.06
CA GLU A 205 -18.07 15.05 3.25
C GLU A 205 -17.73 13.56 3.37
N THR A 206 -17.21 13.17 4.54
CA THR A 206 -16.81 11.79 4.86
C THR A 206 -17.69 11.20 5.96
N ASN A 207 -17.63 9.88 6.12
CA ASN A 207 -18.31 9.18 7.21
C ASN A 207 -17.53 9.22 8.56
N GLY A 208 -16.41 9.97 8.62
CA GLY A 208 -15.54 10.07 9.79
C GLY A 208 -14.46 9.01 9.92
N THR A 209 -14.44 7.96 9.08
CA THR A 209 -13.37 6.95 9.08
C THR A 209 -12.09 7.45 8.43
N LEU A 210 -12.20 8.45 7.59
CA LEU A 210 -11.08 9.10 6.91
C LEU A 210 -11.24 10.62 7.01
N ASP A 211 -10.16 11.29 7.39
CA ASP A 211 -10.10 12.74 7.41
C ASP A 211 -10.22 13.31 5.99
N PRO A 212 -11.02 14.41 5.79
CA PRO A 212 -11.20 14.99 4.46
C PRO A 212 -9.91 15.45 3.77
N GLU A 213 -8.97 16.02 4.52
CA GLU A 213 -7.68 16.44 3.97
C GLU A 213 -6.87 15.24 3.48
N GLU A 214 -6.81 14.19 4.31
CA GLU A 214 -6.13 12.95 3.97
C GLU A 214 -6.77 12.24 2.77
N ALA A 215 -8.11 12.31 2.64
CA ALA A 215 -8.83 11.78 1.48
C ALA A 215 -8.38 12.43 0.17
N ILE A 216 -8.27 13.78 0.16
CA ILE A 216 -7.80 14.52 -1.02
C ILE A 216 -6.33 14.18 -1.34
N ARG A 217 -5.47 14.11 -0.31
CA ARG A 217 -4.06 13.74 -0.48
C ARG A 217 -3.91 12.36 -1.11
N ARG A 218 -4.66 11.37 -0.63
CA ARG A 218 -4.68 10.02 -1.21
C ARG A 218 -5.22 10.00 -2.63
N ALA A 219 -6.29 10.76 -2.92
CA ALA A 219 -6.85 10.87 -4.26
C ALA A 219 -5.84 11.46 -5.25
N ALA A 220 -5.12 12.52 -4.84
CA ALA A 220 -4.08 13.14 -5.65
C ALA A 220 -2.89 12.17 -5.90
N THR A 221 -2.50 11.41 -4.89
CA THR A 221 -1.45 10.39 -5.01
C THR A 221 -1.86 9.28 -5.99
N ILE A 222 -3.10 8.78 -5.91
CA ILE A 222 -3.61 7.80 -6.86
C ILE A 222 -3.60 8.35 -8.28
N LEU A 223 -4.03 9.61 -8.48
CA LEU A 223 -4.01 10.25 -9.79
C LEU A 223 -2.58 10.35 -10.33
N GLN A 224 -1.63 10.78 -9.50
CA GLN A 224 -0.22 10.88 -9.87
C GLN A 224 0.36 9.53 -10.29
N GLN A 225 0.10 8.48 -9.51
CA GLN A 225 0.55 7.12 -9.81
C GLN A 225 -0.01 6.60 -11.14
N GLN A 226 -1.30 6.85 -11.43
CA GLN A 226 -1.92 6.45 -12.69
C GLN A 226 -1.37 7.22 -13.90
N LEU A 227 -0.98 8.48 -13.70
CA LEU A 227 -0.37 9.31 -14.75
C LEU A 227 1.12 9.00 -14.96
N ALA A 228 1.80 8.43 -13.98
CA ALA A 228 3.21 8.06 -14.08
C ALA A 228 3.49 7.13 -15.27
N ALA A 229 2.61 6.16 -15.52
CA ALA A 229 2.70 5.26 -16.68
C ALA A 229 2.73 6.00 -18.03
N PHE A 230 2.11 7.18 -18.14
CA PHE A 230 2.13 7.99 -19.37
C PHE A 230 3.41 8.84 -19.48
N VAL A 231 4.04 9.16 -18.35
CA VAL A 231 5.31 9.90 -18.34
C VAL A 231 6.44 8.96 -18.77
N ASP A 232 6.39 7.71 -18.38
CA ASP A 232 7.41 6.69 -18.65
C ASP A 232 7.22 5.97 -20.02
N LEU A 233 6.34 6.47 -20.89
CA LEU A 233 6.11 5.89 -22.24
C LEU A 233 7.37 5.75 -23.11
N GLN A 234 8.48 6.43 -22.74
CA GLN A 234 9.76 6.27 -23.42
C GLN A 234 10.63 5.14 -22.83
N SER A 235 10.29 4.60 -21.68
CA SER A 235 11.05 3.53 -21.01
C SER A 235 10.50 2.13 -21.27
N GLU A 236 9.51 1.94 -22.15
CA GLU A 236 9.11 0.62 -22.64
C GLU A 236 10.10 -0.02 -23.65
N ALA A 237 11.27 0.60 -23.89
CA ALA A 237 12.40 -0.12 -24.40
C ALA A 237 13.11 -0.79 -23.22
N VAL A 238 12.76 -2.07 -22.98
CA VAL A 238 13.46 -2.98 -22.05
C VAL A 238 13.33 -2.61 -20.56
N ALA A 239 12.20 -2.91 -19.97
CA ALA A 239 12.22 -3.40 -18.61
C ALA A 239 12.80 -4.84 -18.68
N GLU A 240 14.13 -4.94 -18.69
CA GLU A 240 14.77 -6.15 -18.18
C GLU A 240 14.21 -6.37 -16.77
N PRO A 241 13.82 -7.62 -16.43
CA PRO A 241 13.44 -7.91 -15.05
C PRO A 241 14.59 -7.41 -14.18
N VAL A 242 14.28 -6.59 -13.19
CA VAL A 242 15.19 -6.29 -12.10
C VAL A 242 15.43 -7.64 -11.47
N GLU A 243 16.52 -8.32 -11.88
CA GLU A 243 17.07 -9.42 -11.14
C GLU A 243 17.34 -8.84 -9.76
N GLU A 244 16.62 -9.35 -8.75
CA GLU A 244 16.96 -9.10 -7.36
C GLU A 244 18.46 -9.35 -7.28
N GLU A 245 19.25 -8.29 -7.04
CA GLU A 245 20.68 -8.41 -6.79
C GLU A 245 20.77 -9.30 -5.54
N GLU A 246 21.00 -10.59 -5.76
CA GLU A 246 21.37 -11.50 -4.68
C GLU A 246 22.53 -10.83 -3.96
N GLU A 247 22.36 -10.53 -2.67
CA GLU A 247 23.32 -9.83 -1.83
C GLU A 247 24.63 -10.61 -1.90
N VAL A 248 25.56 -10.12 -2.72
CA VAL A 248 26.91 -10.69 -2.82
C VAL A 248 27.55 -10.53 -1.45
N ASP A 249 28.02 -11.65 -0.85
CA ASP A 249 28.63 -11.63 0.47
C ASP A 249 29.71 -10.54 0.52
N PRO A 250 29.60 -9.55 1.43
CA PRO A 250 30.56 -8.45 1.54
C PRO A 250 32.01 -8.92 1.70
N MET A 251 32.23 -10.17 2.13
CA MET A 251 33.54 -10.77 2.25
C MET A 251 34.21 -11.02 0.89
N LEU A 252 33.45 -11.35 -0.15
CA LEU A 252 33.98 -11.61 -1.49
C LEU A 252 34.47 -10.35 -2.20
N LEU A 253 33.96 -9.18 -1.79
CA LEU A 253 34.34 -7.86 -2.32
C LEU A 253 35.64 -7.32 -1.73
N ARG A 254 36.20 -7.97 -0.69
CA ARG A 254 37.44 -7.53 -0.07
C ARG A 254 38.64 -7.85 -0.95
N PRO A 255 39.70 -7.01 -0.91
CA PRO A 255 40.95 -7.28 -1.61
C PRO A 255 41.66 -8.48 -1.01
N VAL A 256 42.40 -9.19 -1.84
CA VAL A 256 43.19 -10.38 -1.45
C VAL A 256 44.24 -10.06 -0.37
N ASP A 257 44.65 -8.79 -0.23
CA ASP A 257 45.59 -8.34 0.79
C ASP A 257 45.04 -8.50 2.23
N ASP A 258 43.71 -8.49 2.38
CA ASP A 258 43.03 -8.70 3.67
C ASP A 258 43.06 -10.17 4.17
N LEU A 259 43.55 -11.08 3.34
CA LEU A 259 43.73 -12.50 3.72
C LEU A 259 44.99 -12.77 4.54
N GLU A 260 45.80 -11.73 4.84
CA GLU A 260 47.06 -11.86 5.60
C GLU A 260 48.00 -12.94 5.09
N LEU A 261 48.03 -13.13 3.76
CA LEU A 261 48.91 -14.06 3.09
C LEU A 261 50.36 -13.57 3.13
N THR A 262 51.33 -14.50 2.96
CA THR A 262 52.71 -14.06 2.80
C THR A 262 52.87 -13.13 1.60
N VAL A 263 53.76 -12.13 1.71
CA VAL A 263 54.01 -11.14 0.64
C VAL A 263 54.32 -11.79 -0.71
N ARG A 264 54.91 -12.97 -0.71
CA ARG A 264 55.19 -13.75 -1.92
C ARG A 264 53.92 -14.31 -2.53
N SER A 265 53.00 -14.87 -1.73
CA SER A 265 51.71 -15.40 -2.18
C SER A 265 50.82 -14.28 -2.73
N ALA A 266 50.73 -13.16 -2.04
CA ALA A 266 49.95 -11.99 -2.47
C ALA A 266 50.46 -11.42 -3.82
N ASN A 267 51.78 -11.27 -3.98
CA ASN A 267 52.36 -10.78 -5.23
C ASN A 267 52.12 -11.71 -6.41
N CYS A 268 52.15 -13.04 -6.19
CA CYS A 268 51.84 -14.00 -7.24
C CYS A 268 50.37 -13.94 -7.69
N LEU A 269 49.43 -13.74 -6.78
CA LEU A 269 48.01 -13.59 -7.12
C LEU A 269 47.74 -12.27 -7.88
N LYS A 270 48.35 -11.17 -7.47
CA LYS A 270 48.28 -9.90 -8.20
C LYS A 270 48.86 -9.95 -9.62
N ALA A 271 49.95 -10.71 -9.82
CA ALA A 271 50.53 -10.87 -11.13
C ALA A 271 49.59 -11.62 -12.11
N GLU A 272 48.66 -12.41 -11.62
CA GLU A 272 47.62 -13.11 -12.38
C GLU A 272 46.27 -12.34 -12.40
N SER A 273 46.29 -11.05 -12.07
CA SER A 273 45.12 -10.19 -12.07
C SER A 273 44.00 -10.64 -11.08
N ILE A 274 44.37 -11.33 -10.00
CA ILE A 274 43.46 -11.75 -8.93
C ILE A 274 43.57 -10.70 -7.81
N TYR A 275 42.63 -9.76 -7.76
CA TYR A 275 42.63 -8.65 -6.82
C TYR A 275 41.65 -8.81 -5.66
N TYR A 276 40.57 -9.53 -5.88
CA TYR A 276 39.50 -9.70 -4.91
C TYR A 276 39.39 -11.16 -4.44
N ILE A 277 38.84 -11.36 -3.24
CA ILE A 277 38.60 -12.70 -2.68
C ILE A 277 37.69 -13.52 -3.61
N GLY A 278 36.67 -12.86 -4.19
CA GLY A 278 35.75 -13.49 -5.14
C GLY A 278 36.44 -14.02 -6.41
N ASP A 279 37.48 -13.34 -6.92
CA ASP A 279 38.29 -13.84 -8.06
C ASP A 279 39.08 -15.08 -7.67
N LEU A 280 39.62 -15.09 -6.46
CA LEU A 280 40.44 -16.18 -5.93
C LEU A 280 39.61 -17.45 -5.71
N VAL A 281 38.42 -17.32 -5.14
CA VAL A 281 37.54 -18.46 -4.82
C VAL A 281 37.06 -19.20 -6.09
N GLN A 282 36.91 -18.51 -7.21
CA GLN A 282 36.49 -19.10 -8.47
C GLN A 282 37.63 -19.93 -9.15
N ARG A 283 38.91 -19.67 -8.80
CA ARG A 283 40.01 -20.41 -9.36
C ARG A 283 40.13 -21.81 -8.76
N THR A 284 40.43 -22.76 -9.61
CA THR A 284 40.68 -24.14 -9.17
C THR A 284 42.14 -24.34 -8.70
N GLU A 285 42.37 -25.31 -7.85
CA GLU A 285 43.74 -25.66 -7.39
C GLU A 285 44.71 -25.92 -8.54
N VAL A 286 44.23 -26.57 -9.62
CA VAL A 286 45.03 -26.91 -10.79
C VAL A 286 45.44 -25.66 -11.57
N GLU A 287 44.60 -24.65 -11.61
CA GLU A 287 44.90 -23.37 -12.25
C GLU A 287 45.94 -22.60 -11.45
N LEU A 288 45.74 -22.50 -10.11
CA LEU A 288 46.70 -21.83 -9.23
C LEU A 288 48.08 -22.51 -9.21
N LEU A 289 48.15 -23.82 -9.38
CA LEU A 289 49.45 -24.53 -9.51
C LEU A 289 50.16 -24.30 -10.86
N LYS A 290 49.44 -23.83 -11.87
CA LYS A 290 50.04 -23.48 -13.19
C LYS A 290 50.63 -22.07 -13.18
N THR A 291 50.32 -21.24 -12.17
CA THR A 291 50.88 -19.89 -12.10
C THR A 291 52.36 -19.93 -11.76
N PRO A 292 53.19 -19.16 -12.46
CA PRO A 292 54.60 -19.11 -12.19
C PRO A 292 54.85 -18.53 -10.79
N ASN A 293 55.79 -19.19 -10.06
CA ASN A 293 56.21 -18.80 -8.70
C ASN A 293 55.23 -19.11 -7.54
N LEU A 294 54.05 -19.72 -7.77
CA LEU A 294 53.18 -20.21 -6.71
C LEU A 294 53.49 -21.70 -6.40
N GLY A 295 54.07 -21.91 -5.22
CA GLY A 295 54.46 -23.28 -4.79
C GLY A 295 53.33 -23.98 -4.01
N LYS A 296 53.50 -25.35 -3.86
CA LYS A 296 52.54 -26.14 -3.06
C LYS A 296 52.36 -25.62 -1.63
N LYS A 297 53.39 -25.04 -1.00
CA LYS A 297 53.31 -24.46 0.36
C LYS A 297 52.41 -23.23 0.37
N SER A 298 52.51 -22.32 -0.62
CA SER A 298 51.65 -21.15 -0.75
C SER A 298 50.21 -21.53 -1.05
N LEU A 299 49.97 -22.61 -1.82
CA LEU A 299 48.62 -23.11 -2.06
C LEU A 299 47.97 -23.65 -0.79
N THR A 300 48.73 -24.37 0.04
CA THR A 300 48.19 -24.85 1.36
C THR A 300 47.87 -23.68 2.26
N GLU A 301 48.72 -22.66 2.35
CA GLU A 301 48.49 -21.43 3.10
C GLU A 301 47.17 -20.74 2.64
N ILE A 302 46.98 -20.56 1.35
CA ILE A 302 45.77 -19.97 0.76
C ILE A 302 44.52 -20.79 1.14
N LYS A 303 44.58 -22.11 1.05
CA LYS A 303 43.50 -23.01 1.43
C LYS A 303 43.12 -22.88 2.92
N ASP A 304 44.12 -22.91 3.80
CA ASP A 304 43.93 -22.84 5.24
C ASP A 304 43.30 -21.52 5.63
N VAL A 305 43.71 -20.40 5.03
CA VAL A 305 43.17 -19.10 5.25
C VAL A 305 41.72 -18.96 4.72
N LEU A 306 41.42 -19.47 3.52
CA LEU A 306 40.09 -19.50 2.97
C LEU A 306 39.15 -20.39 3.81
N ALA A 307 39.61 -21.59 4.21
CA ALA A 307 38.83 -22.49 5.05
C ALA A 307 38.51 -21.90 6.42
N SER A 308 39.41 -21.12 7.02
CA SER A 308 39.16 -20.41 8.28
C SER A 308 38.03 -19.37 8.18
N ARG A 309 37.77 -18.90 6.96
CA ARG A 309 36.67 -17.93 6.65
C ARG A 309 35.45 -18.60 6.00
N GLY A 310 35.40 -19.94 5.95
CA GLY A 310 34.29 -20.71 5.38
C GLY A 310 34.23 -20.73 3.86
N LEU A 311 35.33 -20.32 3.17
CA LEU A 311 35.42 -20.26 1.72
C LEU A 311 36.28 -21.42 1.16
N HIS A 312 36.02 -21.86 -0.07
CA HIS A 312 36.74 -22.92 -0.75
C HIS A 312 37.14 -22.53 -2.19
N LEU A 313 38.25 -23.05 -2.67
CA LEU A 313 38.63 -22.86 -4.06
C LEU A 313 37.73 -23.69 -5.01
N GLY A 314 37.39 -23.09 -6.17
CA GLY A 314 36.52 -23.72 -7.17
C GLY A 314 35.02 -23.49 -6.93
N MET A 315 34.65 -22.57 -6.09
CA MET A 315 33.22 -22.13 -5.94
C MET A 315 32.77 -21.42 -7.21
N ARG A 316 31.58 -21.71 -7.68
CA ARG A 316 30.94 -20.96 -8.77
C ARG A 316 30.13 -19.82 -8.19
N LEU A 317 30.42 -18.61 -8.62
CA LEU A 317 29.67 -17.41 -8.32
C LEU A 317 28.96 -16.98 -9.61
N ASP A 318 27.62 -17.13 -9.66
CA ASP A 318 26.88 -16.93 -10.91
C ASP A 318 26.84 -15.44 -11.35
N ASN A 319 27.03 -14.49 -10.41
CA ASN A 319 27.00 -13.03 -10.67
C ASN A 319 28.33 -12.33 -10.33
N TRP A 320 29.48 -12.89 -10.71
CA TRP A 320 30.78 -12.28 -10.49
C TRP A 320 31.45 -11.84 -11.81
N PRO A 321 32.08 -10.63 -11.90
CA PRO A 321 32.13 -9.56 -10.91
C PRO A 321 30.86 -8.73 -10.86
N PRO A 322 30.45 -8.29 -9.66
CA PRO A 322 29.27 -7.45 -9.50
C PRO A 322 29.45 -6.09 -10.21
N SER A 323 28.32 -5.44 -10.54
CA SER A 323 28.28 -4.17 -11.26
C SER A 323 29.07 -3.05 -10.57
N SER A 324 29.18 -3.11 -9.24
CA SER A 324 29.97 -2.17 -8.43
C SER A 324 31.47 -2.23 -8.71
N LEU A 325 32.04 -3.37 -9.04
CA LEU A 325 33.46 -3.53 -9.36
C LEU A 325 33.82 -3.25 -10.83
N LYS A 326 32.84 -3.38 -11.74
CA LYS A 326 33.06 -3.06 -13.18
C LYS A 326 33.35 -1.57 -13.42
N ASN A 327 32.97 -0.70 -12.50
CA ASN A 327 33.23 0.74 -12.59
C ASN A 327 34.61 1.16 -12.03
N ASP A 328 35.22 0.37 -11.16
CA ASP A 328 36.52 0.68 -10.54
C ASP A 328 37.72 0.30 -11.44
N ASP A 329 37.59 -0.64 -12.37
CA ASP A 329 38.67 -1.04 -13.29
C ASP A 329 39.11 0.10 -14.25
N ARG A 330 38.37 1.21 -14.35
CA ARG A 330 38.78 2.38 -15.15
C ARG A 330 39.82 3.27 -14.48
N VAL A 331 40.11 3.06 -13.21
CA VAL A 331 41.03 3.93 -12.43
C VAL A 331 42.43 3.32 -12.27
N LEU A 332 42.63 1.99 -12.50
CA LEU A 332 43.88 1.29 -12.26
C LEU A 332 44.81 1.21 -13.49
N HIS A 333 44.44 1.76 -14.64
CA HIS A 333 45.25 1.84 -15.84
C HIS A 333 45.62 3.30 -16.23
N ARG A 334 45.99 4.12 -15.22
CA ARG A 334 46.69 5.39 -15.46
C ARG A 334 47.98 5.47 -14.64
#